data_554d1e19ca2effae11740d346dd3bfb6
#
_entry.id   554d1e19ca2effae11740d346dd3bfb6
#
_cell.length_a   1.000
_cell.length_b   1.000
_cell.length_c   1.000
_cell.angle_alpha   90.00
_cell.angle_beta   90.00
_cell.angle_gamma   90.00
#
_symmetry.space_group_name_H-M   'P 1'
#
loop_
_entity.id
_entity.type
_entity.pdbx_description
1 polymer ?
#
loop_
_entity_poly.entity_id
_entity_poly.type
_entity_poly.pdbx_seq_one_letter_code
_entity_poly.pdbx_strand_id
1 'polypeptide(L)'
;MKDKIHLNPKPLVSIIVLVYNQLEYTKKCLTKIENTLSRQLPYEVIVIDDCSNQETVNFLKNLGEPFRVYFNDTNKGFAINSNYAARKANGDYLCFLNNDVFVKGNWLVPMINVFKTRKNVGVVGNVQKLANSIRYDHMGVV
;
A
#
# COMPACT_ATOMS: atom_id res chain seq x y z
N MET A 1 -31.18 -24.06 2.24
CA MET A 1 -30.17 -23.22 1.58
C MET A 1 -29.10 -22.90 2.61
N LYS A 2 -27.89 -23.45 2.49
CA LYS A 2 -26.80 -23.14 3.39
C LYS A 2 -26.14 -21.86 2.89
N ASP A 3 -26.27 -20.78 3.65
CA ASP A 3 -25.55 -19.54 3.41
C ASP A 3 -24.05 -19.83 3.39
N LYS A 4 -23.43 -19.73 2.20
CA LYS A 4 -21.98 -19.74 2.08
C LYS A 4 -21.47 -18.45 2.71
N ILE A 5 -20.99 -18.54 3.94
CA ILE A 5 -20.16 -17.50 4.54
C ILE A 5 -18.94 -17.36 3.61
N HIS A 6 -18.93 -16.32 2.79
CA HIS A 6 -17.72 -15.92 2.07
C HIS A 6 -16.76 -15.30 3.08
N LEU A 7 -16.02 -16.18 3.78
CA LEU A 7 -14.84 -15.74 4.50
C LEU A 7 -13.85 -15.26 3.43
N ASN A 8 -13.69 -13.94 3.30
CA ASN A 8 -12.58 -13.41 2.54
C ASN A 8 -11.29 -14.01 3.11
N PRO A 9 -10.44 -14.65 2.30
CA PRO A 9 -9.22 -15.23 2.79
C PRO A 9 -8.39 -14.15 3.47
N LYS A 10 -7.75 -14.50 4.62
CA LYS A 10 -6.83 -13.58 5.31
C LYS A 10 -5.83 -13.01 4.30
N PRO A 11 -5.63 -11.69 4.24
CA PRO A 11 -4.65 -11.11 3.34
C PRO A 11 -3.24 -11.60 3.68
N LEU A 12 -2.44 -11.87 2.66
CA LEU A 12 -1.03 -12.18 2.85
C LEU A 12 -0.22 -10.90 3.08
N VAL A 13 -0.60 -9.82 2.41
CA VAL A 13 0.11 -8.53 2.49
C VAL A 13 -0.86 -7.41 2.81
N SER A 14 -0.50 -6.57 3.77
CA SER A 14 -1.15 -5.27 4.00
C SER A 14 -0.29 -4.17 3.37
N ILE A 15 -0.81 -3.54 2.33
CA ILE A 15 -0.17 -2.40 1.68
C ILE A 15 -0.64 -1.14 2.39
N ILE A 16 0.30 -0.38 2.93
CA ILE A 16 0.05 0.84 3.71
C ILE A 16 0.41 2.04 2.85
N VAL A 17 -0.57 2.89 2.57
CA VAL A 17 -0.41 4.11 1.79
C VAL A 17 -0.77 5.30 2.68
N LEU A 18 0.19 6.20 2.89
CA LEU A 18 -0.04 7.43 3.64
C LEU A 18 -0.33 8.56 2.66
N VAL A 19 -1.39 9.31 2.92
CA VAL A 19 -1.88 10.38 2.05
C VAL A 19 -1.89 11.70 2.81
N TYR A 20 -1.28 12.71 2.21
CA TYR A 20 -1.43 14.10 2.61
C TYR A 20 -1.56 14.97 1.37
N ASN A 21 -2.79 15.39 1.04
CA ASN A 21 -3.09 16.09 -0.20
C ASN A 21 -2.65 15.30 -1.45
N GLN A 22 -2.18 15.99 -2.50
CA GLN A 22 -1.64 15.38 -3.73
C GLN A 22 -2.62 14.40 -4.40
N LEU A 23 -3.88 14.80 -4.55
CA LEU A 23 -4.97 13.95 -5.04
C LEU A 23 -4.63 13.18 -6.32
N GLU A 24 -4.04 13.85 -7.33
CA GLU A 24 -3.75 13.22 -8.62
C GLU A 24 -2.67 12.13 -8.52
N TYR A 25 -1.67 12.32 -7.66
CA TYR A 25 -0.69 11.27 -7.36
C TYR A 25 -1.33 10.11 -6.60
N THR A 26 -2.15 10.42 -5.60
CA THR A 26 -2.89 9.41 -4.83
C THR A 26 -3.78 8.56 -5.73
N LYS A 27 -4.58 9.17 -6.61
CA LYS A 27 -5.41 8.45 -7.59
C LYS A 27 -4.58 7.50 -8.45
N LYS A 28 -3.48 7.99 -9.02
CA LYS A 28 -2.59 7.17 -9.87
C LYS A 28 -1.96 6.02 -9.08
N CYS A 29 -1.49 6.28 -7.86
CA CYS A 29 -0.88 5.27 -7.00
C CYS A 29 -1.88 4.14 -6.71
N LEU A 30 -3.07 4.46 -6.18
CA LEU A 30 -4.09 3.47 -5.81
C LEU A 30 -4.57 2.67 -7.04
N THR A 31 -4.81 3.34 -8.17
CA THR A 31 -5.16 2.66 -9.43
C THR A 31 -4.06 1.71 -9.89
N LYS A 32 -2.77 2.07 -9.73
CA LYS A 32 -1.66 1.18 -10.08
C LYS A 32 -1.56 -0.03 -9.15
N ILE A 33 -1.81 0.13 -7.87
CA ILE A 33 -1.87 -0.99 -6.92
C ILE A 33 -2.96 -1.98 -7.37
N GLU A 34 -4.17 -1.51 -7.58
CA GLU A 34 -5.31 -2.34 -7.99
C GLU A 34 -5.05 -3.08 -9.30
N ASN A 35 -4.60 -2.37 -10.33
CA ASN A 35 -4.35 -2.95 -11.66
C ASN A 35 -3.19 -3.95 -11.70
N THR A 36 -2.24 -3.85 -10.78
CA THR A 36 -1.04 -4.73 -10.79
C THR A 36 -1.18 -5.94 -9.88
N LEU A 37 -2.11 -5.94 -8.92
CA LEU A 37 -2.19 -6.98 -7.89
C LEU A 37 -3.48 -7.80 -7.90
N SER A 38 -4.50 -7.42 -8.62
CA SER A 38 -5.87 -7.94 -8.54
C SER A 38 -6.04 -9.46 -8.59
N ARG A 39 -5.03 -10.23 -9.03
CA ARG A 39 -5.09 -11.71 -9.16
C ARG A 39 -3.83 -12.45 -8.72
N GLN A 40 -2.85 -11.79 -8.14
CA GLN A 40 -1.54 -12.41 -7.90
C GLN A 40 -1.40 -13.01 -6.52
N LEU A 41 -1.94 -12.35 -5.50
CA LEU A 41 -1.91 -12.79 -4.10
C LEU A 41 -3.01 -12.07 -3.30
N PRO A 42 -3.47 -12.65 -2.19
CA PRO A 42 -4.42 -11.98 -1.29
C PRO A 42 -3.77 -10.77 -0.64
N TYR A 43 -4.40 -9.60 -0.75
CA TYR A 43 -3.92 -8.37 -0.15
C TYR A 43 -5.06 -7.50 0.36
N GLU A 44 -4.74 -6.58 1.23
CA GLU A 44 -5.57 -5.43 1.59
C GLU A 44 -4.77 -4.14 1.39
N VAL A 45 -5.45 -3.03 1.22
CA VAL A 45 -4.82 -1.71 1.18
C VAL A 45 -5.35 -0.86 2.33
N ILE A 46 -4.45 -0.40 3.19
CA ILE A 46 -4.76 0.51 4.29
C ILE A 46 -4.29 1.90 3.88
N VAL A 47 -5.23 2.81 3.77
CA VAL A 47 -4.97 4.21 3.44
C VAL A 47 -5.16 5.05 4.67
N ILE A 48 -4.16 5.84 5.05
CA ILE A 48 -4.27 6.82 6.14
C ILE A 48 -4.24 8.21 5.53
N ASP A 49 -5.34 8.92 5.66
CA ASP A 49 -5.41 10.34 5.32
C ASP A 49 -4.90 11.19 6.50
N ASP A 50 -3.83 11.92 6.29
CA ASP A 50 -3.18 12.72 7.34
C ASP A 50 -3.67 14.16 7.35
N CYS A 51 -4.99 14.36 7.44
CA CYS A 51 -5.64 15.66 7.43
C CYS A 51 -5.47 16.41 6.09
N SER A 52 -5.86 15.76 4.99
CA SER A 52 -5.83 16.36 3.65
C SER A 52 -6.96 17.37 3.42
N ASN A 53 -6.86 18.09 2.30
CA ASN A 53 -7.92 18.97 1.82
C ASN A 53 -9.21 18.19 1.47
N GLN A 54 -10.33 18.93 1.39
CA GLN A 54 -11.65 18.35 1.20
C GLN A 54 -11.78 17.53 -0.09
N GLU A 55 -11.10 17.92 -1.14
CA GLU A 55 -11.15 17.21 -2.43
C GLU A 55 -10.52 15.81 -2.31
N THR A 56 -9.37 15.71 -1.66
CA THR A 56 -8.71 14.42 -1.38
C THR A 56 -9.56 13.56 -0.46
N VAL A 57 -10.10 14.14 0.61
CA VAL A 57 -10.99 13.44 1.54
C VAL A 57 -12.23 12.89 0.84
N ASN A 58 -12.87 13.69 -0.03
CA ASN A 58 -14.05 13.26 -0.78
C ASN A 58 -13.73 12.07 -1.71
N PHE A 59 -12.60 12.09 -2.38
CA PHE A 59 -12.14 10.96 -3.19
C PHE A 59 -11.95 9.71 -2.34
N LEU A 60 -11.22 9.81 -1.23
CA LEU A 60 -10.90 8.67 -0.37
C LEU A 60 -12.16 8.05 0.29
N LYS A 61 -13.16 8.84 0.62
CA LYS A 61 -14.45 8.36 1.16
C LYS A 61 -15.24 7.49 0.19
N ASN A 62 -15.01 7.65 -1.11
CA ASN A 62 -15.69 6.89 -2.15
C ASN A 62 -14.93 5.62 -2.60
N LEU A 63 -13.79 5.31 -1.98
CA LEU A 63 -13.08 4.06 -2.25
C LEU A 63 -13.84 2.88 -1.62
N GLY A 64 -14.00 1.80 -2.41
CA GLY A 64 -14.52 0.52 -1.95
C GLY A 64 -13.40 -0.50 -1.68
N GLU A 65 -13.76 -1.76 -1.56
CA GLU A 65 -12.80 -2.87 -1.48
C GLU A 65 -11.80 -2.83 -2.64
N PRO A 66 -10.51 -3.10 -2.43
CA PRO A 66 -9.89 -3.62 -1.20
C PRO A 66 -9.30 -2.53 -0.26
N PHE A 67 -9.77 -1.29 -0.37
CA PHE A 67 -9.24 -0.15 0.39
C PHE A 67 -9.95 0.03 1.72
N ARG A 68 -9.17 0.11 2.81
CA ARG A 68 -9.64 0.48 4.15
C ARG A 68 -9.06 1.84 4.50
N VAL A 69 -9.91 2.87 4.55
CA VAL A 69 -9.46 4.25 4.73
C VAL A 69 -9.70 4.72 6.16
N TYR A 70 -8.71 5.38 6.73
CA TYR A 70 -8.75 6.03 8.03
C TYR A 70 -8.37 7.50 7.90
N PHE A 71 -9.08 8.37 8.58
CA PHE A 71 -8.90 9.82 8.51
C PHE A 71 -8.39 10.36 9.83
N ASN A 72 -7.39 11.23 9.78
CA ASN A 72 -6.90 11.98 10.92
C ASN A 72 -7.53 13.39 10.96
N ASP A 73 -7.82 13.87 12.17
CA ASP A 73 -8.31 15.23 12.38
C ASP A 73 -7.19 16.27 12.34
N THR A 74 -5.94 15.84 12.53
CA THR A 74 -4.74 16.69 12.48
C THR A 74 -3.61 15.94 11.80
N ASN A 75 -2.66 16.66 11.20
CA ASN A 75 -1.48 16.06 10.60
C ASN A 75 -0.57 15.47 11.70
N LYS A 76 -0.33 14.16 11.64
CA LYS A 76 0.46 13.38 12.62
C LYS A 76 1.83 12.96 12.09
N GLY A 77 2.04 13.11 10.79
CA GLY A 77 3.29 12.78 10.13
C GLY A 77 3.49 11.28 9.88
N PHE A 78 4.55 11.00 9.13
CA PHE A 78 4.83 9.67 8.56
C PHE A 78 4.93 8.56 9.61
N ALA A 79 5.75 8.76 10.65
CA ALA A 79 6.07 7.69 11.60
C ALA A 79 4.85 7.25 12.44
N ILE A 80 4.05 8.22 12.92
CA ILE A 80 2.85 7.93 13.71
C ILE A 80 1.83 7.20 12.87
N ASN A 81 1.59 7.66 11.65
CA ASN A 81 0.63 7.05 10.72
C ASN A 81 1.06 5.65 10.26
N SER A 82 2.35 5.45 9.99
CA SER A 82 2.89 4.13 9.65
C SER A 82 2.65 3.12 10.78
N ASN A 83 2.95 3.50 12.02
CA ASN A 83 2.73 2.64 13.19
C ASN A 83 1.24 2.40 13.45
N TYR A 84 0.40 3.40 13.25
CA TYR A 84 -1.05 3.24 13.38
C TYR A 84 -1.60 2.26 12.34
N ALA A 85 -1.22 2.43 11.08
CA ALA A 85 -1.64 1.54 9.99
C ALA A 85 -1.15 0.11 10.20
N ALA A 86 0.11 -0.07 10.63
CA ALA A 86 0.67 -1.39 10.94
C ALA A 86 -0.15 -2.15 12.00
N ARG A 87 -0.66 -1.44 13.02
CA ARG A 87 -1.56 -2.04 14.04
C ARG A 87 -2.94 -2.39 13.51
N LYS A 88 -3.37 -1.82 12.38
CA LYS A 88 -4.64 -2.13 11.71
C LYS A 88 -4.52 -3.22 10.66
N ALA A 89 -3.30 -3.61 10.34
CA ALA A 89 -2.98 -4.61 9.33
C ALA A 89 -3.37 -6.03 9.76
N ASN A 90 -3.91 -6.80 8.82
CA ASN A 90 -4.24 -8.21 9.00
C ASN A 90 -3.29 -9.15 8.22
N GLY A 91 -2.47 -8.60 7.32
CA GLY A 91 -1.52 -9.35 6.51
C GLY A 91 -0.32 -9.85 7.31
N ASP A 92 0.28 -10.93 6.84
CA ASP A 92 1.49 -11.48 7.42
C ASP A 92 2.73 -10.62 7.08
N TYR A 93 2.65 -9.86 6.01
CA TYR A 93 3.68 -8.90 5.57
C TYR A 93 3.11 -7.49 5.51
N LEU A 94 3.93 -6.50 5.87
CA LEU A 94 3.62 -5.08 5.73
C LEU A 94 4.40 -4.50 4.56
N CYS A 95 3.72 -3.79 3.67
CA CYS A 95 4.33 -3.07 2.57
C CYS A 95 4.03 -1.58 2.70
N PHE A 96 5.02 -0.76 3.02
CA PHE A 96 4.88 0.69 3.08
C PHE A 96 5.14 1.29 1.70
N LEU A 97 4.20 2.05 1.19
CA LEU A 97 4.25 2.67 -0.12
C LEU A 97 3.82 4.14 -0.04
N ASN A 98 4.64 5.04 -0.56
CA ASN A 98 4.25 6.44 -0.66
C ASN A 98 3.16 6.64 -1.73
N ASN A 99 2.29 7.63 -1.55
CA ASN A 99 1.19 7.93 -2.46
C ASN A 99 1.62 8.52 -3.82
N ASP A 100 2.90 8.82 -3.99
CA ASP A 100 3.53 9.30 -5.24
C ASP A 100 4.35 8.22 -5.96
N VAL A 101 4.33 6.98 -5.47
CA VAL A 101 5.01 5.84 -6.10
C VAL A 101 4.06 5.11 -7.05
N PHE A 102 4.51 4.90 -8.29
CA PHE A 102 3.74 4.21 -9.32
C PHE A 102 4.32 2.83 -9.60
N VAL A 103 3.75 1.84 -8.97
CA VAL A 103 4.15 0.43 -9.13
C VAL A 103 3.88 -0.09 -10.55
N LYS A 104 4.69 -1.02 -11.02
CA LYS A 104 4.60 -1.59 -12.37
C LYS A 104 4.70 -3.10 -12.33
N GLY A 105 3.94 -3.75 -13.21
CA GLY A 105 4.01 -5.19 -13.42
C GLY A 105 3.87 -6.00 -12.13
N ASN A 106 4.57 -7.12 -12.07
CA ASN A 106 4.58 -8.01 -10.90
C ASN A 106 5.63 -7.55 -9.87
N TRP A 107 5.38 -6.44 -9.19
CA TRP A 107 6.36 -5.83 -8.28
C TRP A 107 6.42 -6.50 -6.89
N LEU A 108 5.29 -6.97 -6.37
CA LEU A 108 5.18 -7.44 -4.98
C LEU A 108 5.56 -8.92 -4.82
N VAL A 109 5.19 -9.77 -5.77
CA VAL A 109 5.44 -11.22 -5.69
C VAL A 109 6.93 -11.54 -5.58
N PRO A 110 7.85 -10.94 -6.35
CA PRO A 110 9.28 -11.18 -6.17
C PRO A 110 9.78 -10.80 -4.77
N MET A 111 9.28 -9.69 -4.18
CA MET A 111 9.64 -9.28 -2.83
C MET A 111 9.21 -10.31 -1.78
N ILE A 112 7.97 -10.82 -1.88
CA ILE A 112 7.47 -11.88 -0.99
C ILE A 112 8.28 -13.17 -1.16
N ASN A 113 8.69 -13.52 -2.37
CA ASN A 113 9.52 -14.70 -2.61
C ASN A 113 10.90 -14.62 -1.93
N VAL A 114 11.48 -13.44 -1.77
CA VAL A 114 12.71 -13.27 -1.00
C VAL A 114 12.54 -13.72 0.45
N PHE A 115 11.44 -13.31 1.10
CA PHE A 115 11.12 -13.76 2.47
C PHE A 115 10.93 -15.27 2.57
N LYS A 116 10.36 -15.90 1.54
CA LYS A 116 10.09 -17.36 1.52
C LYS A 116 11.32 -18.20 1.25
N THR A 117 12.30 -17.66 0.51
CA THR A 117 13.45 -18.42 0.01
C THR A 117 14.75 -18.14 0.76
N ARG A 118 14.83 -17.02 1.48
CA ARG A 118 16.03 -16.62 2.22
C ARG A 118 15.76 -16.60 3.72
N LYS A 119 16.73 -17.06 4.51
CA LYS A 119 16.67 -17.02 5.98
C LYS A 119 17.08 -15.64 6.51
N ASN A 120 16.54 -15.26 7.65
CA ASN A 120 16.91 -14.05 8.41
C ASN A 120 16.66 -12.73 7.64
N VAL A 121 15.69 -12.70 6.73
CA VAL A 121 15.30 -11.47 6.03
C VAL A 121 14.26 -10.74 6.86
N GLY A 122 14.59 -9.55 7.33
CA GLY A 122 13.66 -8.68 8.07
C GLY A 122 12.97 -7.62 7.17
N VAL A 123 13.67 -7.14 6.14
CA VAL A 123 13.17 -6.10 5.23
C VAL A 123 13.59 -6.42 3.80
N VAL A 124 12.72 -6.13 2.85
CA VAL A 124 13.01 -6.19 1.40
C VAL A 124 12.63 -4.85 0.79
N GLY A 125 13.59 -4.20 0.16
CA GLY A 125 13.36 -2.96 -0.60
C GLY A 125 13.25 -3.23 -2.09
N ASN A 126 12.52 -2.39 -2.80
CA ASN A 126 12.42 -2.43 -4.25
C ASN A 126 13.32 -1.36 -4.89
N VAL A 127 13.72 -1.60 -6.13
CA VAL A 127 14.44 -0.60 -6.93
C VAL A 127 13.47 0.48 -7.36
N GLN A 128 13.79 1.74 -7.07
CA GLN A 128 12.99 2.91 -7.45
C GLN A 128 13.68 3.67 -8.57
N LYS A 129 12.91 4.03 -9.59
CA LYS A 129 13.35 4.85 -10.71
C LYS A 129 12.61 6.17 -10.69
N LEU A 130 13.34 7.27 -10.82
CA LEU A 130 12.72 8.59 -10.94
C LEU A 130 11.86 8.66 -12.20
N ALA A 131 10.68 9.26 -12.10
CA ALA A 131 9.80 9.46 -13.24
C ALA A 131 10.53 10.28 -14.34
N ASN A 132 10.36 9.85 -15.59
CA ASN A 132 10.96 10.50 -16.76
C ASN A 132 12.50 10.63 -16.73
N SER A 133 13.19 9.77 -16.00
CA SER A 133 14.64 9.75 -15.88
C SER A 133 15.21 8.36 -16.13
N ILE A 134 16.46 8.29 -16.57
CA ILE A 134 17.26 7.07 -16.57
C ILE A 134 17.89 6.80 -15.18
N ARG A 135 17.81 7.76 -14.27
CA ARG A 135 18.39 7.66 -12.93
C ARG A 135 17.53 6.83 -12.00
N TYR A 136 18.18 6.07 -11.15
CA TYR A 136 17.56 5.39 -10.03
C TYR A 136 17.70 6.27 -8.78
N ASP A 137 16.61 6.39 -8.02
CA ASP A 137 16.61 7.11 -6.75
C ASP A 137 17.14 6.19 -5.64
N HIS A 138 16.73 4.92 -5.69
CA HIS A 138 17.10 3.94 -4.70
C HIS A 138 17.27 2.55 -5.34
N MET A 139 18.40 1.91 -5.09
CA MET A 139 18.72 0.58 -5.64
C MET A 139 18.75 -0.54 -4.58
N GLY A 140 18.11 -0.30 -3.45
CA GLY A 140 18.14 -1.21 -2.32
C GLY A 140 19.34 -0.93 -1.40
N VAL A 141 19.24 -1.37 -0.17
CA VAL A 141 20.34 -1.40 0.79
C VAL A 141 20.78 -2.85 0.89
N VAL A 142 22.05 -3.09 0.63
CA VAL A 142 22.68 -4.41 0.82
C VAL A 142 23.15 -4.50 2.25
#